data_a9c999e16c96143a83a07e3bf68b1f20
#
_entry.id   a9c999e16c96143a83a07e3bf68b1f20
#
_cell.length_a   1.000
_cell.length_b   1.000
_cell.length_c   1.000
_cell.angle_alpha   90.00
_cell.angle_beta   90.00
_cell.angle_gamma   90.00
#
_symmetry.space_group_name_H-M   'P 1'
#
loop_
_entity.id
_entity.type
_entity.pdbx_description
1 polymer ?
#
loop_
_entity_poly.entity_id
_entity_poly.type
_entity_poly.pdbx_seq_one_letter_code
_entity_poly.pdbx_strand_id
1 'polypeptide(L)'
;PKIRSQIIDAIDALAVLGRDLITTGPSLSGTWRMLWTTEKEQLYIIKNANWFGTQVGDVLQVIDVENLKLDNVITFPPSGVFFVRSSIEIASDQRVNFRFTSAVLRGKDWEIPLPPFGQGWFESVYLDDDIRVAKD
;
A
#
# COMPACT_ATOMS: atom_id res chain seq x y z
N PRO A 1 -15.96 -4.21 16.39
CA PRO A 1 -17.22 -4.65 15.80
C PRO A 1 -17.12 -5.99 15.08
N LYS A 2 -18.28 -6.57 14.83
CA LYS A 2 -18.41 -7.90 14.25
C LYS A 2 -17.78 -8.03 12.87
N ILE A 3 -17.95 -7.01 12.00
CA ILE A 3 -17.42 -7.04 10.64
C ILE A 3 -15.90 -7.04 10.66
N ARG A 4 -15.29 -6.25 11.53
CA ARG A 4 -13.84 -6.22 11.68
C ARG A 4 -13.29 -7.60 12.09
N SER A 5 -13.93 -8.26 13.04
CA SER A 5 -13.53 -9.60 13.47
C SER A 5 -13.61 -10.61 12.34
N GLN A 6 -14.67 -10.53 11.54
CA GLN A 6 -14.85 -11.43 10.39
C GLN A 6 -13.77 -11.22 9.34
N ILE A 7 -13.38 -9.97 9.07
CA ILE A 7 -12.30 -9.67 8.12
C ILE A 7 -10.97 -10.18 8.64
N ILE A 8 -10.68 -9.94 9.92
CA ILE A 8 -9.42 -10.42 10.53
C ILE A 8 -9.35 -11.94 10.50
N ASP A 9 -10.45 -12.62 10.80
CA ASP A 9 -10.49 -14.08 10.74
C ASP A 9 -10.25 -14.60 9.33
N ALA A 10 -10.82 -13.94 8.33
CA ALA A 10 -10.60 -14.30 6.93
C ALA A 10 -9.13 -14.05 6.51
N ILE A 11 -8.54 -12.96 6.96
CA ILE A 11 -7.13 -12.66 6.72
C ILE A 11 -6.24 -13.73 7.34
N ASP A 12 -6.52 -14.11 8.56
CA ASP A 12 -5.74 -15.14 9.26
C ASP A 12 -5.86 -16.49 8.57
N ALA A 13 -7.04 -16.82 8.05
CA ALA A 13 -7.25 -18.05 7.28
C ALA A 13 -6.45 -18.03 5.97
N LEU A 14 -6.42 -16.90 5.26
CA LEU A 14 -5.61 -16.74 4.05
C LEU A 14 -4.12 -16.84 4.36
N ALA A 15 -3.68 -16.27 5.49
CA ALA A 15 -2.28 -16.34 5.90
C ALA A 15 -1.84 -17.78 6.16
N VAL A 16 -2.72 -18.61 6.71
CA VAL A 16 -2.43 -20.06 6.89
C VAL A 16 -2.28 -20.75 5.53
N LEU A 17 -3.17 -20.45 4.59
CA LEU A 17 -3.08 -21.01 3.24
C LEU A 17 -1.81 -20.55 2.52
N GLY A 18 -1.39 -19.34 2.76
CA GLY A 18 -0.26 -18.72 2.06
C GLY A 18 1.11 -18.90 2.70
N ARG A 19 1.20 -19.57 3.86
CA ARG A 19 2.47 -19.56 4.64
C ARG A 19 3.67 -20.17 3.93
N ASP A 20 3.46 -21.05 2.97
CA ASP A 20 4.54 -21.67 2.21
C ASP A 20 4.70 -21.06 0.81
N LEU A 21 3.97 -20.01 0.50
CA LEU A 21 4.07 -19.31 -0.77
C LEU A 21 5.29 -18.42 -0.82
N ILE A 22 5.87 -18.31 -2.01
CA ILE A 22 6.85 -17.26 -2.31
C ILE A 22 6.05 -16.11 -2.91
N THR A 23 5.90 -15.02 -2.15
CA THR A 23 5.08 -13.88 -2.55
C THR A 23 5.90 -12.65 -2.95
N THR A 24 7.23 -12.78 -3.03
CA THR A 24 8.15 -11.71 -3.42
C THR A 24 8.70 -11.87 -4.84
N GLY A 25 8.09 -12.76 -5.62
CA GLY A 25 8.45 -13.00 -7.01
C GLY A 25 7.67 -12.11 -7.98
N PRO A 26 7.71 -12.45 -9.29
CA PRO A 26 7.08 -11.62 -10.33
C PRO A 26 5.58 -11.39 -10.14
N SER A 27 4.86 -12.29 -9.50
CA SER A 27 3.43 -12.14 -9.27
C SER A 27 3.07 -11.00 -8.29
N LEU A 28 4.05 -10.51 -7.52
CA LEU A 28 3.85 -9.34 -6.67
C LEU A 28 3.80 -8.05 -7.49
N SER A 29 4.44 -8.01 -8.64
CA SER A 29 4.44 -6.83 -9.50
C SER A 29 3.04 -6.56 -10.04
N GLY A 30 2.66 -5.28 -10.05
CA GLY A 30 1.37 -4.84 -10.52
C GLY A 30 0.86 -3.65 -9.73
N THR A 31 -0.37 -3.28 -10.01
CA THR A 31 -1.06 -2.20 -9.30
C THR A 31 -2.10 -2.82 -8.37
N TRP A 32 -1.90 -2.63 -7.09
CA TRP A 32 -2.77 -3.16 -6.04
C TRP A 32 -3.59 -2.04 -5.43
N ARG A 33 -4.91 -2.21 -5.42
CA ARG A 33 -5.81 -1.27 -4.77
C ARG A 33 -6.13 -1.76 -3.37
N MET A 34 -5.92 -0.89 -2.39
CA MET A 34 -6.25 -1.21 -1.01
C MET A 34 -7.76 -1.26 -0.82
N LEU A 35 -8.25 -2.37 -0.28
CA LEU A 35 -9.66 -2.56 0.05
C LEU A 35 -9.93 -2.37 1.53
N TRP A 36 -8.97 -2.70 2.37
CA TRP A 36 -9.12 -2.64 3.82
C TRP A 36 -7.76 -2.58 4.51
N THR A 37 -7.68 -1.86 5.61
CA THR A 37 -6.45 -1.72 6.40
C THR A 37 -6.76 -1.43 7.85
N THR A 38 -5.80 -1.78 8.73
CA THR A 38 -5.78 -1.35 10.12
C THR A 38 -4.73 -0.26 10.37
N GLU A 39 -3.96 0.15 9.36
CA GLU A 39 -2.91 1.15 9.54
C GLU A 39 -3.50 2.51 9.92
N LYS A 40 -3.05 3.05 11.05
CA LYS A 40 -3.58 4.30 11.60
C LYS A 40 -3.29 5.49 10.71
N GLU A 41 -2.11 5.55 10.10
CA GLU A 41 -1.70 6.64 9.22
C GLU A 41 -2.61 6.75 8.01
N GLN A 42 -2.90 5.64 7.37
CA GLN A 42 -3.79 5.62 6.21
C GLN A 42 -5.24 5.94 6.60
N LEU A 43 -5.70 5.40 7.73
CA LEU A 43 -7.03 5.70 8.25
C LEU A 43 -7.16 7.18 8.60
N TYR A 44 -6.10 7.79 9.12
CA TYR A 44 -6.08 9.22 9.42
C TYR A 44 -6.24 10.06 8.15
N ILE A 45 -5.50 9.73 7.09
CA ILE A 45 -5.58 10.44 5.81
C ILE A 45 -6.99 10.32 5.22
N ILE A 46 -7.56 9.13 5.21
CA ILE A 46 -8.90 8.88 4.70
C ILE A 46 -9.94 9.69 5.48
N LYS A 47 -9.84 9.66 6.81
CA LYS A 47 -10.78 10.36 7.69
C LYS A 47 -10.73 11.87 7.52
N ASN A 48 -9.55 12.44 7.29
CA ASN A 48 -9.35 13.88 7.24
C ASN A 48 -9.42 14.47 5.84
N ALA A 49 -9.54 13.67 4.79
CA ALA A 49 -9.64 14.17 3.42
C ALA A 49 -10.85 15.09 3.24
N ASN A 50 -11.97 14.79 3.88
CA ASN A 50 -13.17 15.61 3.81
C ASN A 50 -12.97 16.99 4.42
N TRP A 51 -12.06 17.12 5.37
CA TRP A 51 -11.76 18.40 6.03
C TRP A 51 -11.15 19.40 5.05
N PHE A 52 -10.48 18.90 4.02
CA PHE A 52 -9.88 19.72 2.96
C PHE A 52 -10.82 19.90 1.76
N GLY A 53 -12.10 19.55 1.90
CA GLY A 53 -13.10 19.70 0.85
C GLY A 53 -13.03 18.66 -0.26
N THR A 54 -12.37 17.56 -0.01
CA THR A 54 -12.23 16.47 -0.97
C THR A 54 -12.48 15.12 -0.30
N GLN A 55 -12.62 14.10 -1.11
CA GLN A 55 -12.74 12.71 -0.65
C GLN A 55 -11.56 11.91 -1.19
N VAL A 56 -11.15 10.91 -0.44
CA VAL A 56 -10.16 9.95 -0.92
C VAL A 56 -10.80 9.12 -2.04
N GLY A 57 -10.09 9.03 -3.16
CA GLY A 57 -10.46 8.12 -4.24
C GLY A 57 -9.86 6.75 -3.98
N ASP A 58 -8.84 6.40 -4.76
CA ASP A 58 -8.16 5.12 -4.62
C ASP A 58 -6.90 5.25 -3.78
N VAL A 59 -6.59 4.19 -3.02
CA VAL A 59 -5.29 4.01 -2.40
C VAL A 59 -4.62 2.85 -3.13
N LEU A 60 -3.57 3.16 -3.85
CA LEU A 60 -2.91 2.24 -4.75
C LEU A 60 -1.47 2.00 -4.34
N GLN A 61 -0.99 0.82 -4.62
CA GLN A 61 0.40 0.47 -4.48
C GLN A 61 0.87 -0.16 -5.79
N VAL A 62 1.83 0.48 -6.45
CA VAL A 62 2.39 0.02 -7.72
C VAL A 62 3.73 -0.60 -7.42
N ILE A 63 3.83 -1.90 -7.61
CA ILE A 63 5.04 -2.66 -7.27
C ILE A 63 5.70 -3.16 -8.54
N ASP A 64 7.00 -2.95 -8.64
CA ASP A 64 7.84 -3.45 -9.72
C ASP A 64 9.03 -4.17 -9.08
N VAL A 65 8.88 -5.47 -8.93
CA VAL A 65 9.90 -6.31 -8.28
C VAL A 65 11.19 -6.35 -9.10
N GLU A 66 11.07 -6.40 -10.42
CA GLU A 66 12.24 -6.47 -11.30
C GLU A 66 13.15 -5.26 -11.14
N ASN A 67 12.58 -4.07 -11.04
CA ASN A 67 13.34 -2.81 -10.90
C ASN A 67 13.45 -2.35 -9.45
N LEU A 68 12.98 -3.12 -8.49
CA LEU A 68 13.07 -2.85 -7.05
C LEU A 68 12.45 -1.50 -6.69
N LYS A 69 11.24 -1.25 -7.19
CA LYS A 69 10.49 -0.02 -6.96
C LYS A 69 9.10 -0.31 -6.43
N LEU A 70 8.62 0.61 -5.61
CA LEU A 70 7.26 0.57 -5.09
C LEU A 70 6.77 2.00 -4.94
N ASP A 71 5.63 2.30 -5.56
CA ASP A 71 5.01 3.61 -5.46
C ASP A 71 3.69 3.48 -4.71
N ASN A 72 3.49 4.34 -3.71
CA ASN A 72 2.21 4.49 -3.05
C ASN A 72 1.50 5.71 -3.64
N VAL A 73 0.26 5.55 -4.03
CA VAL A 73 -0.52 6.59 -4.68
C VAL A 73 -1.87 6.70 -3.99
N ILE A 74 -2.18 7.89 -3.50
CA ILE A 74 -3.51 8.19 -2.96
C ILE A 74 -4.11 9.27 -3.83
N THR A 75 -5.27 9.00 -4.41
CA THR A 75 -5.95 9.97 -5.26
C THR A 75 -6.98 10.75 -4.46
N PHE A 76 -7.12 12.03 -4.81
CA PHE A 76 -8.11 12.93 -4.23
C PHE A 76 -8.85 13.60 -5.39
N PRO A 77 -9.93 12.97 -5.89
CA PRO A 77 -10.64 13.53 -7.06
C PRO A 77 -11.09 14.97 -6.82
N PRO A 78 -11.15 15.81 -7.86
CA PRO A 78 -10.94 15.45 -9.26
C PRO A 78 -9.47 15.48 -9.72
N SER A 79 -8.54 16.12 -9.00
CA SER A 79 -7.21 16.39 -9.54
C SER A 79 -6.07 16.15 -8.57
N GLY A 80 -6.38 15.82 -7.31
CA GLY A 80 -5.35 15.66 -6.28
C GLY A 80 -4.70 14.29 -6.31
N VAL A 81 -3.39 14.25 -6.08
CA VAL A 81 -2.63 12.99 -5.94
C VAL A 81 -1.55 13.17 -4.88
N PHE A 82 -1.49 12.25 -3.94
CA PHE A 82 -0.35 12.10 -3.06
C PHE A 82 0.45 10.89 -3.53
N PHE A 83 1.70 11.11 -3.88
CA PHE A 83 2.55 10.12 -4.52
C PHE A 83 3.82 9.94 -3.71
N VAL A 84 4.12 8.72 -3.29
CA VAL A 84 5.35 8.40 -2.57
C VAL A 84 6.09 7.30 -3.32
N ARG A 85 7.29 7.61 -3.76
CA ARG A 85 8.17 6.63 -4.41
C ARG A 85 9.09 6.01 -3.39
N SER A 86 9.29 4.70 -3.53
CA SER A 86 10.18 3.93 -2.66
C SER A 86 11.08 3.02 -3.46
N SER A 87 12.27 2.76 -2.92
CA SER A 87 13.08 1.62 -3.33
C SER A 87 12.75 0.45 -2.42
N ILE A 88 12.84 -0.76 -2.95
CA ILE A 88 12.56 -1.97 -2.18
C ILE A 88 13.72 -2.94 -2.22
N GLU A 89 13.76 -3.79 -1.20
CA GLU A 89 14.70 -4.90 -1.07
C GLU A 89 13.91 -6.15 -0.72
N ILE A 90 14.17 -7.23 -1.43
CA ILE A 90 13.54 -8.52 -1.13
C ILE A 90 14.30 -9.16 0.01
N ALA A 91 13.67 -9.27 1.17
CA ALA A 91 14.31 -9.76 2.38
C ALA A 91 14.12 -11.25 2.60
N SER A 92 12.99 -11.80 2.14
CA SER A 92 12.69 -13.23 2.27
C SER A 92 11.61 -13.63 1.27
N ASP A 93 11.12 -14.86 1.37
CA ASP A 93 10.04 -15.36 0.51
C ASP A 93 8.77 -14.52 0.57
N GLN A 94 8.54 -13.81 1.67
CA GLN A 94 7.32 -13.00 1.84
C GLN A 94 7.60 -11.56 2.24
N ARG A 95 8.82 -11.23 2.71
CA ARG A 95 9.13 -9.91 3.25
C ARG A 95 9.81 -9.02 2.23
N VAL A 96 9.29 -7.80 2.15
CA VAL A 96 9.86 -6.70 1.38
C VAL A 96 10.18 -5.56 2.34
N ASN A 97 11.42 -5.08 2.29
CA ASN A 97 11.80 -3.85 2.97
C ASN A 97 11.68 -2.69 1.99
N PHE A 98 11.25 -1.53 2.47
CA PHE A 98 11.12 -0.35 1.63
C PHE A 98 11.71 0.88 2.30
N ARG A 99 12.15 1.82 1.47
CA ARG A 99 12.61 3.14 1.91
C ARG A 99 12.04 4.19 0.96
N PHE A 100 11.43 5.23 1.51
CA PHE A 100 10.91 6.34 0.73
C PHE A 100 12.07 7.12 0.09
N THR A 101 11.95 7.41 -1.20
CA THR A 101 12.95 8.15 -1.96
C THR A 101 12.44 9.49 -2.46
N SER A 102 11.13 9.64 -2.65
CA SER A 102 10.52 10.93 -2.97
C SER A 102 9.05 10.92 -2.56
N ALA A 103 8.52 12.10 -2.27
CA ALA A 103 7.11 12.27 -1.97
C ALA A 103 6.63 13.58 -2.58
N VAL A 104 5.45 13.58 -3.16
CA VAL A 104 4.87 14.73 -3.86
C VAL A 104 3.38 14.80 -3.55
N LEU A 105 2.91 15.99 -3.24
CA LEU A 105 1.48 16.30 -3.19
C LEU A 105 1.16 17.17 -4.40
N ARG A 106 0.24 16.72 -5.24
CA ARG A 106 -0.08 17.38 -6.51
C ARG A 106 -1.55 17.73 -6.59
N GLY A 107 -1.86 18.93 -7.04
CA GLY A 107 -3.20 19.35 -7.41
C GLY A 107 -3.27 19.63 -8.90
N LYS A 108 -4.33 20.35 -9.34
CA LYS A 108 -4.56 20.60 -10.77
C LYS A 108 -3.42 21.38 -11.41
N ASP A 109 -2.99 22.47 -10.77
CA ASP A 109 -2.01 23.41 -11.33
C ASP A 109 -0.83 23.66 -10.40
N TRP A 110 -0.63 22.81 -9.42
CA TRP A 110 0.43 22.98 -8.44
C TRP A 110 0.99 21.64 -8.00
N GLU A 111 2.21 21.68 -7.49
CA GLU A 111 2.91 20.50 -7.00
C GLU A 111 3.83 20.92 -5.85
N ILE A 112 3.76 20.20 -4.75
CA ILE A 112 4.59 20.45 -3.58
C ILE A 112 5.40 19.20 -3.29
N PRO A 113 6.75 19.25 -3.41
CA PRO A 113 7.59 18.16 -2.96
C PRO A 113 7.60 18.12 -1.44
N LEU A 114 7.57 16.91 -0.89
CA LEU A 114 7.60 16.67 0.54
C LEU A 114 8.87 15.90 0.91
N PRO A 115 9.36 16.04 2.15
CA PRO A 115 10.52 15.28 2.58
C PRO A 115 10.22 13.77 2.55
N PRO A 116 11.06 12.96 1.89
CA PRO A 116 10.82 11.52 1.78
C PRO A 116 11.40 10.76 2.97
N PHE A 117 10.91 11.02 4.16
CA PHE A 117 11.37 10.30 5.34
C PHE A 117 10.51 9.08 5.60
N GLY A 118 11.15 7.95 5.76
CA GLY A 118 10.51 6.75 6.21
C GLY A 118 11.07 5.50 5.56
N GLN A 119 11.02 4.44 6.34
CA GLN A 119 11.36 3.10 5.90
C GLN A 119 10.53 2.12 6.71
N GLY A 120 10.36 0.93 6.17
CA GLY A 120 9.60 -0.09 6.85
C GLY A 120 9.68 -1.41 6.09
N TRP A 121 8.78 -2.29 6.42
CA TRP A 121 8.69 -3.58 5.77
C TRP A 121 7.24 -4.04 5.75
N PHE A 122 6.94 -4.96 4.84
CA PHE A 122 5.70 -5.70 4.87
C PHE A 122 5.94 -7.14 4.43
N GLU A 123 5.04 -8.01 4.85
CA GLU A 123 5.02 -9.39 4.40
C GLU A 123 3.70 -9.64 3.69
N SER A 124 3.78 -10.06 2.43
CA SER A 124 2.61 -10.54 1.70
C SER A 124 2.40 -11.99 2.09
N VAL A 125 1.48 -12.21 3.02
CA VAL A 125 1.26 -13.52 3.63
C VAL A 125 0.37 -14.40 2.77
N TYR A 126 -0.33 -13.80 1.80
CA TYR A 126 -1.11 -14.49 0.79
C TYR A 126 -1.12 -13.68 -0.49
N LEU A 127 -1.06 -14.35 -1.62
CA LEU A 127 -1.05 -13.71 -2.93
C LEU A 127 -1.64 -14.66 -3.96
N ASP A 128 -2.62 -14.18 -4.73
CA ASP A 128 -3.09 -14.82 -5.94
C ASP A 128 -3.27 -13.76 -7.03
N ASP A 129 -3.91 -14.11 -8.15
CA ASP A 129 -4.05 -13.18 -9.27
C ASP A 129 -4.92 -11.95 -8.95
N ASP A 130 -5.76 -12.05 -7.92
CA ASP A 130 -6.75 -11.02 -7.61
C ASP A 130 -6.58 -10.38 -6.25
N ILE A 131 -6.03 -11.12 -5.27
CA ILE A 131 -6.00 -10.69 -3.88
C ILE A 131 -4.60 -10.81 -3.31
N ARG A 132 -4.21 -9.79 -2.56
CA ARG A 132 -2.98 -9.77 -1.77
C ARG A 132 -3.33 -9.39 -0.33
N VAL A 133 -2.82 -10.18 0.61
CA VAL A 133 -2.92 -9.88 2.04
C VAL A 133 -1.52 -9.59 2.55
N ALA A 134 -1.32 -8.39 3.08
CA ALA A 134 -0.04 -7.95 3.60
C ALA A 134 -0.17 -7.59 5.09
N LYS A 135 0.88 -7.88 5.82
CA LYS A 135 1.06 -7.51 7.24
C LYS A 135 2.37 -6.75 7.39
N ASP A 136 2.40 -5.86 8.34
CA ASP A 136 3.60 -5.10 8.70
C ASP A 136 3.86 -5.13 10.20
#